data_73b89dacaf961faed93bba61b5de5dd5
#
_entry.id   73b89dacaf961faed93bba61b5de5dd5
#
_cell.length_a   1.000
_cell.length_b   1.000
_cell.length_c   1.000
_cell.angle_alpha   90.00
_cell.angle_beta   90.00
_cell.angle_gamma   90.00
#
_symmetry.space_group_name_H-M   'P 1'
#
loop_
_entity.id
_entity.type
_entity.pdbx_description
1 polymer ?
#
loop_
_entity_poly.entity_id
_entity_poly.type
_entity_poly.pdbx_seq_one_letter_code
_entity_poly.pdbx_strand_id
1 'polypeptide(L)'
;MNRRMLGTVVVAAVLAACQPAAKQESTASAPAGGGLAAVMDEGSQNTVVKIAAQSPDHTTLVAAVQAAGLVDVLANSGPYTVFAPTNAAFEKLPAGTVDNLLKPENLGQLQAILRHHVTTSVYEIGELKDGEVLGMADGTSATISRKGEDVFFGDAKILGSARGSNGIVLIIDAVVPPPSK
;
A
#
# COMPACT_ATOMS: atom_id res chain seq x y z
N MET A 1 59.69 -27.71 35.95
CA MET A 1 60.67 -26.60 36.02
C MET A 1 59.88 -25.33 35.76
N ASN A 2 59.57 -24.62 36.86
CA ASN A 2 60.01 -23.26 37.23
C ASN A 2 59.49 -22.20 36.23
N ARG A 3 58.85 -21.12 36.60
CA ARG A 3 58.87 -20.16 37.76
C ARG A 3 57.72 -19.15 37.51
N ARG A 4 56.79 -18.91 38.38
CA ARG A 4 56.68 -17.79 39.36
C ARG A 4 57.07 -16.40 38.84
N MET A 5 56.10 -15.45 38.88
CA MET A 5 56.11 -14.12 39.48
C MET A 5 54.84 -13.40 39.04
N LEU A 6 53.90 -13.08 39.87
CA LEU A 6 53.78 -12.02 40.89
C LEU A 6 53.99 -10.61 40.37
N GLY A 7 52.98 -9.84 40.52
CA GLY A 7 53.01 -8.36 40.67
C GLY A 7 52.01 -7.74 39.69
N THR A 8 51.14 -6.90 39.97
CA THR A 8 50.94 -5.93 41.07
C THR A 8 49.54 -5.34 40.85
N VAL A 9 48.80 -5.23 41.94
CA VAL A 9 47.55 -4.50 42.03
C VAL A 9 47.87 -3.02 41.92
N VAL A 10 47.19 -2.28 41.02
CA VAL A 10 47.04 -0.83 41.13
C VAL A 10 45.57 -0.51 41.07
N VAL A 11 45.09 -0.09 42.24
CA VAL A 11 43.84 0.57 42.48
C VAL A 11 44.04 2.04 42.15
N ALA A 12 43.22 2.59 41.30
CA ALA A 12 43.00 4.05 41.15
C ALA A 12 41.57 4.25 40.64
N ALA A 13 40.61 4.46 41.49
CA ALA A 13 39.95 5.73 41.79
C ALA A 13 39.23 6.43 40.62
N VAL A 14 37.92 6.18 40.60
CA VAL A 14 36.81 7.14 40.55
C VAL A 14 37.12 8.51 39.94
N LEU A 15 36.49 8.78 38.82
CA LEU A 15 35.98 10.12 38.50
C LEU A 15 34.66 9.97 37.72
N ALA A 16 33.59 10.24 38.44
CA ALA A 16 32.26 10.47 37.87
C ALA A 16 32.31 11.74 37.02
N ALA A 17 32.10 11.58 35.73
CA ALA A 17 31.77 12.69 34.83
C ALA A 17 30.28 12.61 34.52
N CYS A 18 29.52 13.43 35.22
CA CYS A 18 28.18 13.85 34.84
C CYS A 18 28.23 14.41 33.42
N GLN A 19 27.62 13.72 32.47
CA GLN A 19 27.25 14.32 31.18
C GLN A 19 25.84 14.87 31.32
N PRO A 20 25.61 16.15 30.96
CA PRO A 20 24.27 16.72 30.97
C PRO A 20 23.46 16.09 29.84
N ALA A 21 22.26 15.64 30.20
CA ALA A 21 21.22 15.18 29.31
C ALA A 21 20.96 16.24 28.22
N ALA A 22 21.30 15.93 26.98
CA ALA A 22 20.80 16.67 25.85
C ALA A 22 19.29 16.42 25.76
N LYS A 23 18.52 17.47 26.01
CA LYS A 23 17.10 17.56 25.70
C LYS A 23 16.89 17.23 24.21
N GLN A 24 16.40 16.06 23.93
CA GLN A 24 15.69 15.83 22.69
C GLN A 24 14.28 16.38 22.86
N GLU A 25 14.06 17.55 22.35
CA GLU A 25 12.73 18.07 22.06
C GLU A 25 12.13 17.21 20.96
N SER A 26 11.38 16.22 21.38
CA SER A 26 10.48 15.47 20.55
C SER A 26 9.22 16.31 20.33
N THR A 27 9.24 17.17 19.34
CA THR A 27 8.01 17.70 18.73
C THR A 27 7.63 16.75 17.61
N ALA A 28 6.92 15.71 17.94
CA ALA A 28 6.18 14.93 16.98
C ALA A 28 4.77 14.74 17.51
N SER A 29 3.92 15.68 17.15
CA SER A 29 2.50 15.42 17.07
C SER A 29 2.29 14.49 15.87
N ALA A 30 2.23 13.18 16.15
CA ALA A 30 1.82 12.19 15.17
C ALA A 30 0.29 12.11 15.20
N PRO A 31 -0.41 12.28 14.06
CA PRO A 31 -1.77 11.79 13.96
C PRO A 31 -1.73 10.26 14.00
N ALA A 32 -2.59 9.70 14.82
CA ALA A 32 -2.79 8.27 14.96
C ALA A 32 -3.23 7.66 13.62
N GLY A 33 -2.30 7.01 12.94
CA GLY A 33 -2.52 6.21 11.74
C GLY A 33 -1.54 5.05 11.76
N GLY A 34 -1.78 4.07 12.63
CA GLY A 34 -0.85 2.99 12.94
C GLY A 34 -0.86 1.80 12.00
N GLY A 35 -1.13 1.98 10.69
CA GLY A 35 -1.13 0.86 9.75
C GLY A 35 0.17 0.69 8.94
N LEU A 36 0.81 1.79 8.55
CA LEU A 36 1.96 1.73 7.62
C LEU A 36 3.30 1.33 8.24
N ALA A 37 3.52 1.60 9.52
CA ALA A 37 4.76 1.21 10.18
C ALA A 37 4.93 -0.32 10.23
N ALA A 38 3.78 -1.05 10.29
CA ALA A 38 3.78 -2.51 10.27
C ALA A 38 3.97 -3.09 8.86
N VAL A 39 3.60 -2.35 7.81
CA VAL A 39 3.74 -2.79 6.41
C VAL A 39 5.15 -2.52 5.86
N MET A 40 5.88 -1.60 6.49
CA MET A 40 7.26 -1.25 6.13
C MET A 40 8.33 -2.11 6.84
N ASP A 41 7.92 -3.06 7.68
CA ASP A 41 8.85 -3.99 8.33
C ASP A 41 9.49 -4.90 7.27
N GLU A 42 10.81 -4.94 7.23
CA GLU A 42 11.60 -5.67 6.23
C GLU A 42 11.41 -7.20 6.30
N GLY A 43 10.76 -7.71 7.34
CA GLY A 43 10.36 -9.11 7.47
C GLY A 43 8.99 -9.43 6.84
N SER A 44 8.22 -8.44 6.46
CA SER A 44 6.88 -8.60 5.90
C SER A 44 6.97 -9.04 4.44
N GLN A 45 6.26 -10.09 4.07
CA GLN A 45 6.15 -10.55 2.68
C GLN A 45 5.68 -9.40 1.79
N ASN A 46 6.07 -9.39 0.51
CA ASN A 46 5.68 -8.35 -0.46
C ASN A 46 4.16 -8.43 -0.76
N THR A 47 3.36 -7.89 0.13
CA THR A 47 1.91 -7.81 -0.07
C THR A 47 1.56 -6.84 -1.21
N VAL A 48 0.35 -6.94 -1.76
CA VAL A 48 -0.14 -6.03 -2.81
C VAL A 48 -0.03 -4.56 -2.39
N VAL A 49 -0.24 -4.24 -1.11
CA VAL A 49 -0.10 -2.89 -0.56
C VAL A 49 1.35 -2.43 -0.55
N LYS A 50 2.29 -3.30 -0.17
CA LYS A 50 3.72 -2.98 -0.13
C LYS A 50 4.26 -2.74 -1.54
N ILE A 51 3.82 -3.54 -2.52
CA ILE A 51 4.19 -3.35 -3.93
C ILE A 51 3.71 -1.97 -4.42
N ALA A 52 2.46 -1.60 -4.14
CA ALA A 52 1.93 -0.30 -4.50
C ALA A 52 2.68 0.85 -3.78
N ALA A 53 3.03 0.67 -2.50
CA ALA A 53 3.75 1.69 -1.71
C ALA A 53 5.20 1.89 -2.18
N GLN A 54 5.83 0.90 -2.76
CA GLN A 54 7.19 0.98 -3.31
C GLN A 54 7.23 1.60 -4.72
N SER A 55 6.08 1.72 -5.37
CA SER A 55 5.98 2.30 -6.71
C SER A 55 5.76 3.82 -6.64
N PRO A 56 6.61 4.62 -7.28
CA PRO A 56 6.44 6.07 -7.33
C PRO A 56 5.18 6.51 -8.07
N ASP A 57 4.65 5.64 -8.93
CA ASP A 57 3.48 5.91 -9.75
C ASP A 57 2.15 5.70 -9.03
N HIS A 58 2.15 5.18 -7.80
CA HIS A 58 0.95 4.83 -7.04
C HIS A 58 0.83 5.58 -5.70
N THR A 59 1.53 6.70 -5.53
CA THR A 59 1.52 7.48 -4.28
C THR A 59 0.14 7.98 -3.89
N THR A 60 -0.65 8.43 -4.87
CA THR A 60 -2.04 8.89 -4.66
C THR A 60 -2.94 7.73 -4.22
N LEU A 61 -2.79 6.55 -4.84
CA LEU A 61 -3.53 5.35 -4.44
C LEU A 61 -3.21 4.94 -3.01
N VAL A 62 -1.94 4.94 -2.63
CA VAL A 62 -1.51 4.60 -1.27
C VAL A 62 -2.10 5.56 -0.25
N ALA A 63 -2.07 6.87 -0.52
CA ALA A 63 -2.70 7.88 0.33
C ALA A 63 -4.23 7.64 0.46
N ALA A 64 -4.90 7.29 -0.64
CA ALA A 64 -6.32 6.97 -0.65
C ALA A 64 -6.67 5.71 0.17
N VAL A 65 -5.88 4.64 0.04
CA VAL A 65 -6.06 3.38 0.79
C VAL A 65 -5.85 3.61 2.29
N GLN A 66 -4.88 4.47 2.66
CA GLN A 66 -4.63 4.87 4.04
C GLN A 66 -5.80 5.68 4.62
N ALA A 67 -6.23 6.72 3.90
CA ALA A 67 -7.34 7.56 4.31
C ALA A 67 -8.64 6.75 4.48
N ALA A 68 -8.85 5.74 3.62
CA ALA A 68 -10.00 4.84 3.68
C ALA A 68 -9.90 3.76 4.78
N GLY A 69 -8.74 3.60 5.45
CA GLY A 69 -8.52 2.57 6.46
C GLY A 69 -8.53 1.13 5.92
N LEU A 70 -8.18 0.95 4.64
CA LEU A 70 -8.21 -0.37 3.97
C LEU A 70 -6.84 -1.06 3.92
N VAL A 71 -5.79 -0.44 4.48
CA VAL A 71 -4.43 -0.98 4.48
C VAL A 71 -4.39 -2.38 5.11
N ASP A 72 -4.97 -2.54 6.30
CA ASP A 72 -4.96 -3.80 7.05
C ASP A 72 -5.77 -4.90 6.34
N VAL A 73 -6.88 -4.51 5.69
CA VAL A 73 -7.72 -5.45 4.92
C VAL A 73 -6.95 -6.01 3.73
N LEU A 74 -6.24 -5.15 3.01
CA LEU A 74 -5.46 -5.53 1.82
C LEU A 74 -4.08 -6.14 2.17
N ALA A 75 -3.60 -5.93 3.38
CA ALA A 75 -2.37 -6.57 3.88
C ALA A 75 -2.59 -8.00 4.38
N ASN A 76 -3.84 -8.36 4.72
CA ASN A 76 -4.18 -9.70 5.17
C ASN A 76 -3.97 -10.77 4.09
N SER A 77 -3.83 -12.01 4.56
CA SER A 77 -3.73 -13.18 3.68
C SER A 77 -5.05 -13.41 2.96
N GLY A 78 -5.05 -13.29 1.64
CA GLY A 78 -6.21 -13.62 0.82
C GLY A 78 -5.81 -13.59 -0.65
N PRO A 79 -6.49 -14.30 -1.51
CA PRO A 79 -6.26 -14.18 -2.92
C PRO A 79 -6.90 -12.87 -3.41
N TYR A 80 -6.10 -11.80 -3.55
CA TYR A 80 -6.59 -10.51 -4.04
C TYR A 80 -6.05 -10.20 -5.43
N THR A 81 -6.89 -9.62 -6.30
CA THR A 81 -6.42 -8.85 -7.45
C THR A 81 -6.82 -7.40 -7.23
N VAL A 82 -5.83 -6.52 -7.23
CA VAL A 82 -6.00 -5.09 -7.02
C VAL A 82 -5.74 -4.36 -8.33
N PHE A 83 -6.74 -3.67 -8.85
CA PHE A 83 -6.60 -2.78 -9.99
C PHE A 83 -6.06 -1.44 -9.48
N ALA A 84 -4.77 -1.20 -9.66
CA ALA A 84 -4.06 -0.04 -9.13
C ALA A 84 -3.99 1.09 -10.18
N PRO A 85 -4.78 2.16 -10.04
CA PRO A 85 -4.66 3.32 -10.91
C PRO A 85 -3.37 4.08 -10.62
N THR A 86 -2.68 4.52 -11.67
CA THR A 86 -1.49 5.36 -11.57
C THR A 86 -1.84 6.79 -11.13
N ASN A 87 -0.85 7.58 -10.71
CA ASN A 87 -1.05 9.01 -10.41
C ASN A 87 -1.66 9.75 -11.62
N ALA A 88 -1.20 9.44 -12.83
CA ALA A 88 -1.77 9.98 -14.07
C ALA A 88 -3.24 9.58 -14.29
N ALA A 89 -3.67 8.42 -13.77
CA ALA A 89 -5.08 8.02 -13.80
C ALA A 89 -5.97 8.93 -12.94
N PHE A 90 -5.46 9.35 -11.80
CA PHE A 90 -6.14 10.32 -10.92
C PHE A 90 -6.17 11.72 -11.52
N GLU A 91 -5.13 12.14 -12.26
CA GLU A 91 -5.09 13.43 -12.95
C GLU A 91 -6.12 13.55 -14.08
N LYS A 92 -6.56 12.41 -14.65
CA LYS A 92 -7.66 12.38 -15.63
C LYS A 92 -9.03 12.68 -15.03
N LEU A 93 -9.17 12.59 -13.71
CA LEU A 93 -10.40 12.97 -13.02
C LEU A 93 -10.59 14.49 -13.01
N PRO A 94 -11.80 14.99 -12.93
CA PRO A 94 -12.05 16.43 -12.79
C PRO A 94 -11.27 17.03 -11.62
N ALA A 95 -10.71 18.22 -11.82
CA ALA A 95 -9.90 18.89 -10.80
C ALA A 95 -10.66 19.00 -9.46
N GLY A 96 -9.99 18.65 -8.36
CA GLY A 96 -10.56 18.64 -7.02
C GLY A 96 -11.39 17.39 -6.66
N THR A 97 -11.60 16.44 -7.57
CA THR A 97 -12.32 15.20 -7.26
C THR A 97 -11.55 14.37 -6.24
N VAL A 98 -10.23 14.21 -6.42
CA VAL A 98 -9.38 13.45 -5.50
C VAL A 98 -9.36 14.10 -4.12
N ASP A 99 -9.17 15.43 -4.06
CA ASP A 99 -9.20 16.19 -2.81
C ASP A 99 -10.55 16.08 -2.09
N ASN A 100 -11.63 16.08 -2.85
CA ASN A 100 -12.97 15.88 -2.30
C ASN A 100 -13.17 14.46 -1.76
N LEU A 101 -12.70 13.44 -2.45
CA LEU A 101 -12.79 12.04 -2.00
C LEU A 101 -11.96 11.75 -0.75
N LEU A 102 -10.86 12.48 -0.55
CA LEU A 102 -10.01 12.36 0.64
C LEU A 102 -10.60 13.06 1.88
N LYS A 103 -11.65 13.84 1.72
CA LYS A 103 -12.33 14.48 2.86
C LYS A 103 -13.05 13.45 3.73
N PRO A 104 -13.07 13.63 5.08
CA PRO A 104 -13.75 12.73 6.00
C PRO A 104 -15.23 12.48 5.66
N GLU A 105 -15.91 13.48 5.12
CA GLU A 105 -17.32 13.44 4.68
C GLU A 105 -17.55 12.45 3.52
N ASN A 106 -16.54 12.25 2.69
CA ASN A 106 -16.61 11.45 1.46
C ASN A 106 -15.88 10.10 1.56
N LEU A 107 -15.38 9.74 2.75
CA LEU A 107 -14.66 8.47 2.96
C LEU A 107 -15.49 7.25 2.53
N GLY A 108 -16.80 7.28 2.70
CA GLY A 108 -17.69 6.20 2.23
C GLY A 108 -17.66 6.01 0.72
N GLN A 109 -17.60 7.12 -0.04
CA GLN A 109 -17.48 7.07 -1.50
C GLN A 109 -16.09 6.59 -1.92
N LEU A 110 -15.04 7.06 -1.24
CA LEU A 110 -13.67 6.61 -1.46
C LEU A 110 -13.54 5.10 -1.23
N GLN A 111 -14.09 4.60 -0.11
CA GLN A 111 -14.11 3.17 0.19
C GLN A 111 -14.86 2.36 -0.86
N ALA A 112 -16.01 2.85 -1.36
CA ALA A 112 -16.75 2.18 -2.42
C ALA A 112 -15.93 2.07 -3.71
N ILE A 113 -15.29 3.17 -4.14
CA ILE A 113 -14.41 3.19 -5.30
C ILE A 113 -13.24 2.22 -5.12
N LEU A 114 -12.57 2.26 -3.97
CA LEU A 114 -11.43 1.37 -3.71
C LEU A 114 -11.84 -0.11 -3.67
N ARG A 115 -13.01 -0.44 -3.09
CA ARG A 115 -13.54 -1.80 -3.10
C ARG A 115 -13.94 -2.26 -4.50
N HIS A 116 -14.37 -1.33 -5.35
CA HIS A 116 -14.65 -1.60 -6.76
C HIS A 116 -13.39 -1.93 -7.56
N HIS A 117 -12.22 -1.54 -7.07
CA HIS A 117 -10.92 -1.84 -7.67
C HIS A 117 -10.25 -3.09 -7.06
N VAL A 118 -10.96 -3.84 -6.21
CA VAL A 118 -10.45 -5.05 -5.57
C VAL A 118 -11.38 -6.21 -5.86
N THR A 119 -10.81 -7.34 -6.26
CA THR A 119 -11.53 -8.61 -6.32
C THR A 119 -10.89 -9.63 -5.40
N THR A 120 -11.69 -10.54 -4.86
CA THR A 120 -11.27 -11.62 -3.95
C THR A 120 -10.82 -12.88 -4.67
N SER A 121 -10.43 -12.76 -5.91
CA SER A 121 -9.89 -13.84 -6.75
C SER A 121 -8.58 -13.37 -7.39
N VAL A 122 -7.72 -14.31 -7.74
CA VAL A 122 -6.46 -14.00 -8.45
C VAL A 122 -6.69 -14.12 -9.94
N TYR A 123 -6.43 -13.04 -10.66
CA TYR A 123 -6.49 -13.01 -12.11
C TYR A 123 -5.16 -12.51 -12.66
N GLU A 124 -4.55 -13.28 -13.55
CA GLU A 124 -3.41 -12.83 -14.34
C GLU A 124 -3.90 -12.16 -15.63
N ILE A 125 -3.13 -11.20 -16.18
CA ILE A 125 -3.52 -10.48 -17.41
C ILE A 125 -3.81 -11.45 -18.55
N GLY A 126 -3.04 -12.55 -18.64
CA GLY A 126 -3.19 -13.57 -19.68
C GLY A 126 -4.48 -14.39 -19.58
N GLU A 127 -5.05 -14.51 -18.39
CA GLU A 127 -6.24 -15.31 -18.11
C GLU A 127 -7.54 -14.52 -18.33
N LEU A 128 -7.48 -13.18 -18.28
CA LEU A 128 -8.63 -12.31 -18.48
C LEU A 128 -9.15 -12.42 -19.93
N LYS A 129 -10.41 -12.83 -20.07
CA LYS A 129 -11.05 -13.03 -21.37
C LYS A 129 -11.89 -11.80 -21.77
N ASP A 130 -12.06 -11.61 -23.07
CA ASP A 130 -12.98 -10.61 -23.57
C ASP A 130 -14.41 -10.91 -23.17
N GLY A 131 -15.12 -9.90 -22.64
CA GLY A 131 -16.48 -10.05 -22.12
C GLY A 131 -16.57 -10.71 -20.76
N GLU A 132 -15.45 -11.02 -20.09
CA GLU A 132 -15.46 -11.60 -18.74
C GLU A 132 -15.97 -10.61 -17.70
N VAL A 133 -16.87 -11.09 -16.84
CA VAL A 133 -17.46 -10.27 -15.77
C VAL A 133 -16.84 -10.68 -14.45
N LEU A 134 -16.14 -9.76 -13.83
CA LEU A 134 -15.48 -9.94 -12.54
C LEU A 134 -16.36 -9.41 -11.40
N GLY A 135 -16.50 -10.19 -10.34
CA GLY A 135 -17.14 -9.75 -9.10
C GLY A 135 -16.16 -8.92 -8.26
N MET A 136 -16.56 -7.70 -7.90
CA MET A 136 -15.76 -6.79 -7.10
C MET A 136 -16.10 -6.90 -5.61
N ALA A 137 -15.17 -6.45 -4.74
CA ALA A 137 -15.34 -6.51 -3.28
C ALA A 137 -16.43 -5.55 -2.74
N ASP A 138 -16.94 -4.65 -3.58
CA ASP A 138 -18.10 -3.79 -3.27
C ASP A 138 -19.46 -4.45 -3.57
N GLY A 139 -19.45 -5.69 -4.11
CA GLY A 139 -20.65 -6.43 -4.54
C GLY A 139 -21.16 -6.05 -5.92
N THR A 140 -20.45 -5.21 -6.65
CA THR A 140 -20.73 -4.89 -8.06
C THR A 140 -19.93 -5.79 -8.99
N SER A 141 -20.10 -5.61 -10.29
CA SER A 141 -19.38 -6.35 -11.30
C SER A 141 -18.72 -5.38 -12.29
N ALA A 142 -17.54 -5.73 -12.75
CA ALA A 142 -16.86 -5.03 -13.82
C ALA A 142 -16.60 -5.96 -14.99
N THR A 143 -16.68 -5.44 -16.20
CA THR A 143 -16.47 -6.22 -17.42
C THR A 143 -15.06 -5.98 -17.95
N ILE A 144 -14.38 -7.07 -18.26
CA ILE A 144 -13.11 -7.04 -18.98
C ILE A 144 -13.39 -6.97 -20.46
N SER A 145 -12.66 -6.13 -21.18
CA SER A 145 -12.68 -6.14 -22.64
C SER A 145 -11.25 -6.22 -23.21
N ARG A 146 -11.11 -6.90 -24.34
CA ARG A 146 -9.83 -7.02 -25.03
C ARG A 146 -9.92 -6.40 -26.42
N LYS A 147 -8.93 -5.57 -26.73
CA LYS A 147 -8.78 -4.97 -28.07
C LYS A 147 -7.40 -5.32 -28.60
N GLY A 148 -7.31 -6.43 -29.32
CA GLY A 148 -6.03 -6.99 -29.74
C GLY A 148 -5.23 -7.53 -28.54
N GLU A 149 -4.06 -6.98 -28.31
CA GLU A 149 -3.20 -7.34 -27.16
C GLU A 149 -3.53 -6.57 -25.89
N ASP A 150 -4.28 -5.47 -26.02
CA ASP A 150 -4.64 -4.62 -24.89
C ASP A 150 -5.84 -5.20 -24.14
N VAL A 151 -5.72 -5.23 -22.81
CA VAL A 151 -6.77 -5.64 -21.88
C VAL A 151 -7.28 -4.41 -21.13
N PHE A 152 -8.59 -4.30 -21.02
CA PHE A 152 -9.26 -3.18 -20.36
C PHE A 152 -10.12 -3.69 -19.21
N PHE A 153 -10.07 -2.98 -18.11
CA PHE A 153 -10.97 -3.11 -16.97
C PHE A 153 -12.00 -1.97 -17.05
N GLY A 154 -13.22 -2.28 -17.49
CA GLY A 154 -14.17 -1.23 -17.88
C GLY A 154 -13.59 -0.36 -19.00
N ASP A 155 -13.37 0.92 -18.71
CA ASP A 155 -12.77 1.89 -19.64
C ASP A 155 -11.25 2.09 -19.42
N ALA A 156 -10.69 1.49 -18.37
CA ALA A 156 -9.29 1.63 -18.01
C ALA A 156 -8.42 0.56 -18.67
N LYS A 157 -7.35 0.98 -19.35
CA LYS A 157 -6.37 0.06 -19.93
C LYS A 157 -5.47 -0.51 -18.83
N ILE A 158 -5.23 -1.82 -18.87
CA ILE A 158 -4.24 -2.48 -18.00
C ILE A 158 -2.86 -2.33 -18.63
N LEU A 159 -1.96 -1.66 -17.92
CA LEU A 159 -0.60 -1.35 -18.39
C LEU A 159 0.40 -2.45 -18.02
N GLY A 160 0.15 -3.18 -16.93
CA GLY A 160 1.06 -4.20 -16.43
C GLY A 160 0.54 -4.90 -15.19
N SER A 161 1.30 -5.84 -14.69
CA SER A 161 1.00 -6.55 -13.45
C SER A 161 2.23 -6.71 -12.57
N ALA A 162 2.00 -6.75 -11.26
CA ALA A 162 3.02 -7.08 -10.26
C ALA A 162 2.46 -8.14 -9.30
N ARG A 163 3.21 -9.22 -9.08
CA ARG A 163 2.78 -10.32 -8.21
C ARG A 163 3.25 -10.08 -6.78
N GLY A 164 2.31 -10.11 -5.87
CA GLY A 164 2.55 -10.08 -4.42
C GLY A 164 2.38 -11.44 -3.77
N SER A 165 2.70 -11.50 -2.48
CA SER A 165 2.56 -12.74 -1.68
C SER A 165 1.10 -13.09 -1.40
N ASN A 166 0.22 -12.11 -1.35
CA ASN A 166 -1.23 -12.28 -1.07
C ASN A 166 -2.12 -11.95 -2.27
N GLY A 167 -1.56 -11.73 -3.47
CA GLY A 167 -2.34 -11.43 -4.66
C GLY A 167 -1.56 -10.83 -5.81
N ILE A 168 -2.28 -10.24 -6.74
CA ILE A 168 -1.72 -9.57 -7.93
C ILE A 168 -2.18 -8.11 -7.96
N VAL A 169 -1.28 -7.22 -8.33
CA VAL A 169 -1.57 -5.82 -8.64
C VAL A 169 -1.61 -5.66 -10.15
N LEU A 170 -2.73 -5.22 -10.69
CA LEU A 170 -2.90 -4.86 -12.09
C LEU A 170 -2.87 -3.35 -12.22
N ILE A 171 -1.90 -2.82 -12.94
CA ILE A 171 -1.70 -1.38 -13.10
C ILE A 171 -2.62 -0.87 -14.20
N ILE A 172 -3.45 0.13 -13.90
CA ILE A 172 -4.42 0.71 -14.82
C ILE A 172 -4.19 2.21 -15.05
N ASP A 173 -4.56 2.69 -16.23
CA ASP A 173 -4.34 4.08 -16.68
C ASP A 173 -5.51 5.03 -16.40
N ALA A 174 -6.60 4.52 -15.85
CA ALA A 174 -7.76 5.32 -15.47
C ALA A 174 -8.45 4.76 -14.21
N VAL A 175 -9.16 5.61 -13.49
CA VAL A 175 -10.00 5.21 -12.35
C VAL A 175 -11.40 4.86 -12.87
N VAL A 176 -11.88 3.67 -12.56
CA VAL A 176 -13.22 3.22 -12.93
C VAL A 176 -14.17 3.47 -11.75
N PRO A 177 -15.14 4.37 -11.87
CA PRO A 177 -16.13 4.56 -10.82
C PRO A 177 -17.06 3.35 -10.74
N PRO A 178 -17.55 2.98 -9.53
CA PRO A 178 -18.56 1.95 -9.42
C PRO A 178 -19.83 2.38 -10.16
N PRO A 179 -20.56 1.44 -10.76
CA PRO A 179 -21.82 1.77 -11.43
C PRO A 179 -22.78 2.40 -10.43
N SER A 180 -23.37 3.54 -10.82
CA SER A 180 -24.41 4.19 -10.03
C SER A 180 -25.63 3.25 -9.94
N LYS A 181 -26.03 2.93 -8.71
CA LYS A 181 -27.25 2.18 -8.43
C LYS A 181 -28.48 3.03 -8.74
#